data_b5320f6feae7a15e14722b74a1ae5a45
#
_entry.id   b5320f6feae7a15e14722b74a1ae5a45
#
_cell.length_a   1.000
_cell.length_b   1.000
_cell.length_c   1.000
_cell.angle_alpha   90.00
_cell.angle_beta   90.00
_cell.angle_gamma   90.00
#
_symmetry.space_group_name_H-M   'P 1'
#
loop_
_entity.id
_entity.type
_entity.pdbx_description
1 polymer ?
#
loop_
_entity_poly.entity_id
_entity_poly.type
_entity_poly.pdbx_seq_one_letter_code
_entity_poly.pdbx_strand_id
1 'polypeptide(L)'
;FSLFILISFLFFKIYLEKNKVTNNIRKLNEKNIVKETNEITEINYTTEDIRGNTYNIKAQYGEVDIENPDIIFLTNVIAIISQEDGDIHITSDYGKYNAIDHHSIFSKNVEANYLENKITSDYLDFSFLKNYASVSGNIVYNNLDTIMKADIINVDLTTKESQIFMNDSTKKILINNN
;
A
#
# COMPACT_ATOMS: atom_id res chain seq x y z
N PHE A 1 48.16 52.62 21.76
CA PHE A 1 46.69 52.65 21.85
C PHE A 1 46.04 52.43 20.49
N SER A 2 46.61 53.01 19.38
CA SER A 2 46.07 52.92 18.02
C SER A 2 46.07 51.49 17.45
N LEU A 3 47.10 50.68 17.72
CA LEU A 3 47.27 49.33 17.19
C LEU A 3 46.23 48.34 17.73
N PHE A 4 45.84 48.47 18.99
CA PHE A 4 44.83 47.61 19.65
C PHE A 4 43.44 47.86 19.08
N ILE A 5 43.10 49.08 18.72
CA ILE A 5 41.81 49.44 18.10
C ILE A 5 41.71 48.84 16.70
N LEU A 6 42.80 48.85 15.94
CA LEU A 6 42.85 48.30 14.59
C LEU A 6 42.72 46.78 14.58
N ILE A 7 43.34 46.10 15.52
CA ILE A 7 43.23 44.65 15.69
C ILE A 7 41.77 44.25 16.10
N SER A 8 41.18 45.00 17.05
CA SER A 8 39.80 44.77 17.46
C SER A 8 38.82 44.97 16.30
N PHE A 9 39.04 45.95 15.42
CA PHE A 9 38.21 46.22 14.26
C PHE A 9 38.32 45.12 13.19
N LEU A 10 39.52 44.53 13.00
CA LEU A 10 39.75 43.39 12.11
C LEU A 10 39.04 42.13 12.62
N PHE A 11 39.13 41.83 13.90
CA PHE A 11 38.40 40.70 14.51
C PHE A 11 36.89 40.88 14.42
N PHE A 12 36.37 42.10 14.60
CA PHE A 12 34.96 42.40 14.46
C PHE A 12 34.47 42.24 13.01
N LYS A 13 35.25 42.63 12.00
CA LYS A 13 34.93 42.39 10.59
C LYS A 13 34.89 40.89 10.27
N ILE A 14 35.86 40.10 10.72
CA ILE A 14 35.94 38.67 10.51
C ILE A 14 34.72 37.96 11.19
N TYR A 15 34.34 38.42 12.36
CA TYR A 15 33.16 37.91 13.08
C TYR A 15 31.86 38.20 12.32
N LEU A 16 31.68 39.38 11.77
CA LEU A 16 30.51 39.75 10.97
C LEU A 16 30.44 38.99 9.64
N GLU A 17 31.58 38.74 8.98
CA GLU A 17 31.62 37.94 7.75
C GLU A 17 31.29 36.46 8.03
N LYS A 18 31.81 35.87 9.10
CA LYS A 18 31.46 34.51 9.53
C LYS A 18 29.97 34.36 9.76
N ASN A 19 29.34 35.32 10.45
CA ASN A 19 27.90 35.28 10.69
C ASN A 19 27.04 35.43 9.42
N LYS A 20 27.50 36.19 8.42
CA LYS A 20 26.83 36.30 7.12
C LYS A 20 26.92 35.02 6.31
N VAL A 21 28.07 34.33 6.33
CA VAL A 21 28.25 33.04 5.64
C VAL A 21 27.38 31.96 6.31
N THR A 22 27.36 31.89 7.64
CA THR A 22 26.55 30.93 8.38
C THR A 22 25.04 31.13 8.16
N ASN A 23 24.60 32.39 8.11
CA ASN A 23 23.18 32.69 7.84
C ASN A 23 22.78 32.42 6.37
N ASN A 24 23.70 32.60 5.42
CA ASN A 24 23.47 32.26 4.01
C ASN A 24 23.42 30.72 3.81
N ILE A 25 24.29 29.97 4.48
CA ILE A 25 24.27 28.50 4.45
C ILE A 25 22.96 27.98 5.10
N ARG A 26 22.51 28.58 6.21
CA ARG A 26 21.24 28.24 6.83
C ARG A 26 20.05 28.51 5.90
N LYS A 27 20.01 29.68 5.24
CA LYS A 27 18.96 30.00 4.26
C LYS A 27 19.00 29.12 3.01
N LEU A 28 20.19 28.69 2.57
CA LEU A 28 20.35 27.75 1.47
C LEU A 28 19.90 26.34 1.87
N ASN A 29 20.19 25.90 3.11
CA ASN A 29 19.71 24.63 3.65
C ASN A 29 18.20 24.63 3.91
N GLU A 30 17.61 25.76 4.36
CA GLU A 30 16.16 25.89 4.49
C GLU A 30 15.44 25.98 3.13
N LYS A 31 16.11 26.43 2.07
CA LYS A 31 15.54 26.51 0.71
C LYS A 31 15.77 25.21 -0.08
N ASN A 32 16.70 24.36 0.36
CA ASN A 32 16.99 23.02 -0.15
C ASN A 32 16.58 21.92 0.85
N ILE A 33 15.61 22.16 1.72
CA ILE A 33 14.76 21.07 2.18
C ILE A 33 13.94 20.71 0.94
N VAL A 34 14.53 19.97 0.02
CA VAL A 34 13.83 19.00 -0.78
C VAL A 34 13.08 18.21 0.28
N LYS A 35 11.77 18.40 0.40
CA LYS A 35 10.88 17.45 1.02
C LYS A 35 11.25 16.17 0.28
N GLU A 36 12.05 15.29 0.88
CA GLU A 36 12.18 13.92 0.42
C GLU A 36 10.78 13.36 0.53
N THR A 37 10.01 13.55 -0.53
CA THR A 37 8.73 12.92 -0.67
C THR A 37 9.10 11.47 -0.95
N ASN A 38 8.84 10.58 0.01
CA ASN A 38 8.86 9.13 -0.19
C ASN A 38 7.72 8.69 -1.13
N GLU A 39 7.16 9.64 -1.87
CA GLU A 39 6.07 9.45 -2.82
C GLU A 39 6.63 8.90 -4.14
N ILE A 40 6.04 7.81 -4.58
CA ILE A 40 6.31 7.18 -5.88
C ILE A 40 5.03 7.29 -6.70
N THR A 41 5.13 7.70 -7.96
CA THR A 41 4.01 7.71 -8.91
C THR A 41 4.10 6.54 -9.88
N GLU A 42 2.96 6.06 -10.37
CA GLU A 42 2.88 4.99 -11.37
C GLU A 42 3.57 3.70 -10.91
N ILE A 43 3.18 3.20 -9.74
CA ILE A 43 3.70 1.95 -9.21
C ILE A 43 3.24 0.78 -10.06
N ASN A 44 4.18 -0.12 -10.37
CA ASN A 44 3.92 -1.37 -11.06
C ASN A 44 4.94 -2.43 -10.61
N TYR A 45 4.48 -3.36 -9.75
CA TYR A 45 5.27 -4.50 -9.32
C TYR A 45 4.69 -5.79 -9.86
N THR A 46 5.55 -6.69 -10.31
CA THR A 46 5.15 -8.02 -10.80
C THR A 46 6.04 -9.07 -10.16
N THR A 47 5.43 -10.16 -9.71
CA THR A 47 6.12 -11.37 -9.25
C THR A 47 5.47 -12.60 -9.86
N GLU A 48 6.20 -13.72 -9.89
CA GLU A 48 5.76 -15.00 -10.46
C GLU A 48 6.08 -16.14 -9.49
N ASP A 49 5.18 -17.09 -9.37
CA ASP A 49 5.40 -18.31 -8.60
C ASP A 49 6.05 -19.43 -9.47
N ILE A 50 6.45 -20.52 -8.82
CA ILE A 50 7.07 -21.67 -9.49
C ILE A 50 6.13 -22.40 -10.47
N ARG A 51 4.84 -22.10 -10.46
CA ARG A 51 3.82 -22.68 -11.35
C ARG A 51 3.52 -21.79 -12.54
N GLY A 52 4.15 -20.60 -12.62
CA GLY A 52 3.92 -19.62 -13.65
C GLY A 52 2.73 -18.69 -13.39
N ASN A 53 2.09 -18.76 -12.22
CA ASN A 53 1.10 -17.75 -11.84
C ASN A 53 1.80 -16.43 -11.61
N THR A 54 1.21 -15.34 -12.08
CA THR A 54 1.77 -14.00 -11.85
C THR A 54 0.88 -13.16 -10.93
N TYR A 55 1.51 -12.33 -10.13
CA TYR A 55 0.86 -11.29 -9.36
C TYR A 55 1.40 -9.94 -9.79
N ASN A 56 0.54 -9.11 -10.35
CA ASN A 56 0.85 -7.74 -10.75
C ASN A 56 0.04 -6.78 -9.88
N ILE A 57 0.70 -5.83 -9.22
CA ILE A 57 0.05 -4.75 -8.46
C ILE A 57 0.47 -3.40 -9.03
N LYS A 58 -0.52 -2.56 -9.29
CA LYS A 58 -0.38 -1.18 -9.78
C LYS A 58 -1.07 -0.23 -8.83
N ALA A 59 -0.51 0.98 -8.70
CA ALA A 59 -1.17 2.06 -7.98
C ALA A 59 -0.83 3.40 -8.61
N GLN A 60 -1.74 4.35 -8.48
CA GLN A 60 -1.53 5.71 -8.96
C GLN A 60 -0.46 6.43 -8.14
N TYR A 61 -0.48 6.22 -6.81
CA TYR A 61 0.49 6.79 -5.87
C TYR A 61 0.91 5.74 -4.86
N GLY A 62 2.14 5.88 -4.38
CA GLY A 62 2.67 5.11 -3.28
C GLY A 62 3.56 5.94 -2.38
N GLU A 63 3.62 5.56 -1.13
CA GLU A 63 4.49 6.15 -0.12
C GLU A 63 5.26 5.02 0.57
N VAL A 64 6.60 5.10 0.55
CA VAL A 64 7.46 4.15 1.26
C VAL A 64 7.45 4.50 2.74
N ASP A 65 7.21 3.51 3.59
CA ASP A 65 7.28 3.65 5.04
C ASP A 65 8.73 3.97 5.46
N ILE A 66 8.93 5.09 6.18
CA ILE A 66 10.25 5.56 6.61
C ILE A 66 10.89 4.60 7.62
N GLU A 67 10.10 4.00 8.49
CA GLU A 67 10.58 3.07 9.53
C GLU A 67 10.80 1.66 8.99
N ASN A 68 10.04 1.28 7.96
CA ASN A 68 10.13 -0.03 7.32
C ASN A 68 10.06 0.12 5.78
N PRO A 69 11.21 0.35 5.11
CA PRO A 69 11.26 0.61 3.66
C PRO A 69 10.73 -0.51 2.77
N ASP A 70 10.52 -1.72 3.31
CA ASP A 70 9.92 -2.83 2.59
C ASP A 70 8.40 -2.71 2.49
N ILE A 71 7.80 -1.79 3.23
CA ILE A 71 6.37 -1.49 3.22
C ILE A 71 6.09 -0.28 2.35
N ILE A 72 5.10 -0.42 1.47
CA ILE A 72 4.64 0.65 0.59
C ILE A 72 3.14 0.81 0.80
N PHE A 73 2.72 2.02 1.16
CA PHE A 73 1.31 2.40 1.19
C PHE A 73 0.89 2.86 -0.20
N LEU A 74 -0.22 2.34 -0.68
CA LEU A 74 -0.69 2.52 -2.05
C LEU A 74 -2.04 3.23 -2.07
N THR A 75 -2.28 4.03 -3.12
CA THR A 75 -3.56 4.72 -3.36
C THR A 75 -4.03 4.46 -4.78
N ASN A 76 -5.32 4.20 -4.95
CA ASN A 76 -5.97 3.79 -6.20
C ASN A 76 -5.30 2.55 -6.79
N VAL A 77 -5.56 1.42 -6.14
CA VAL A 77 -4.86 0.14 -6.38
C VAL A 77 -5.64 -0.72 -7.36
N ILE A 78 -4.89 -1.35 -8.26
CA ILE A 78 -5.36 -2.42 -9.15
C ILE A 78 -4.36 -3.57 -9.02
N ALA A 79 -4.83 -4.77 -8.67
CA ALA A 79 -4.01 -5.97 -8.70
C ALA A 79 -4.63 -7.04 -9.60
N ILE A 80 -3.77 -7.79 -10.28
CA ILE A 80 -4.16 -8.88 -11.16
C ILE A 80 -3.35 -10.11 -10.75
N ILE A 81 -4.05 -11.21 -10.47
CA ILE A 81 -3.45 -12.52 -10.26
C ILE A 81 -3.82 -13.36 -11.47
N SER A 82 -2.83 -13.64 -12.32
CA SER A 82 -3.04 -14.47 -13.52
C SER A 82 -2.72 -15.91 -13.21
N GLN A 83 -3.66 -16.80 -13.48
CA GLN A 83 -3.59 -18.24 -13.27
C GLN A 83 -4.07 -18.97 -14.54
N GLU A 84 -3.81 -20.28 -14.63
CA GLU A 84 -4.24 -21.11 -15.75
C GLU A 84 -5.76 -21.06 -16.02
N ASP A 85 -6.55 -21.00 -14.94
CA ASP A 85 -8.02 -21.02 -15.01
C ASP A 85 -8.67 -19.64 -15.18
N GLY A 86 -7.86 -18.58 -15.27
CA GLY A 86 -8.35 -17.19 -15.44
C GLY A 86 -7.75 -16.20 -14.44
N ASP A 87 -7.97 -14.94 -14.72
CA ASP A 87 -7.44 -13.84 -13.94
C ASP A 87 -8.37 -13.43 -12.80
N ILE A 88 -7.80 -13.16 -11.61
CA ILE A 88 -8.48 -12.48 -10.52
C ILE A 88 -8.10 -11.02 -10.59
N HIS A 89 -9.09 -10.13 -10.73
CA HIS A 89 -8.92 -8.69 -10.72
C HIS A 89 -9.35 -8.11 -9.38
N ILE A 90 -8.46 -7.36 -8.72
CA ILE A 90 -8.73 -6.73 -7.43
C ILE A 90 -8.55 -5.22 -7.59
N THR A 91 -9.49 -4.44 -7.06
CA THR A 91 -9.38 -2.99 -6.97
C THR A 91 -9.68 -2.51 -5.54
N SER A 92 -9.08 -1.40 -5.13
CA SER A 92 -9.36 -0.74 -3.84
C SER A 92 -8.90 0.72 -3.83
N ASP A 93 -9.43 1.51 -2.88
CA ASP A 93 -8.96 2.88 -2.71
C ASP A 93 -7.54 2.92 -2.15
N TYR A 94 -7.21 2.01 -1.21
CA TYR A 94 -5.91 1.94 -0.55
C TYR A 94 -5.36 0.52 -0.52
N GLY A 95 -4.03 0.45 -0.48
CA GLY A 95 -3.30 -0.80 -0.29
C GLY A 95 -2.09 -0.61 0.62
N LYS A 96 -1.64 -1.72 1.21
CA LYS A 96 -0.35 -1.86 1.87
C LYS A 96 0.33 -3.07 1.26
N TYR A 97 1.50 -2.87 0.67
CA TYR A 97 2.28 -3.90 -0.01
C TYR A 97 3.61 -4.10 0.69
N ASN A 98 3.98 -5.37 0.93
CA ASN A 98 5.30 -5.74 1.40
C ASN A 98 6.13 -6.27 0.23
N ALA A 99 7.24 -5.60 -0.09
CA ALA A 99 8.09 -5.93 -1.23
C ALA A 99 8.92 -7.22 -1.04
N ILE A 100 9.06 -7.72 0.21
CA ILE A 100 9.84 -8.94 0.50
C ILE A 100 9.01 -10.20 0.26
N ASP A 101 7.80 -10.27 0.84
CA ASP A 101 6.96 -11.46 0.83
C ASP A 101 5.73 -11.33 -0.05
N HIS A 102 5.60 -10.20 -0.75
CA HIS A 102 4.47 -9.87 -1.64
C HIS A 102 3.10 -9.96 -0.98
N HIS A 103 3.09 -9.79 0.36
CA HIS A 103 1.86 -9.70 1.13
C HIS A 103 1.20 -8.34 0.89
N SER A 104 -0.09 -8.36 0.65
CA SER A 104 -0.87 -7.17 0.30
C SER A 104 -2.13 -7.09 1.12
N ILE A 105 -2.43 -5.91 1.64
CA ILE A 105 -3.71 -5.60 2.29
C ILE A 105 -4.38 -4.54 1.45
N PHE A 106 -5.57 -4.82 0.96
CA PHE A 106 -6.44 -3.89 0.25
C PHE A 106 -7.51 -3.39 1.20
N SER A 107 -7.83 -2.12 1.14
CA SER A 107 -8.81 -1.51 2.04
C SER A 107 -9.62 -0.40 1.40
N LYS A 108 -10.85 -0.29 1.84
CA LYS A 108 -11.92 0.58 1.35
C LYS A 108 -12.29 0.31 -0.11
N ASN A 109 -13.58 0.13 -0.34
CA ASN A 109 -14.16 -0.14 -1.65
C ASN A 109 -13.44 -1.28 -2.37
N VAL A 110 -13.11 -2.34 -1.61
CA VAL A 110 -12.45 -3.52 -2.19
C VAL A 110 -13.45 -4.25 -3.08
N GLU A 111 -13.02 -4.53 -4.29
CA GLU A 111 -13.74 -5.34 -5.26
C GLU A 111 -12.79 -6.40 -5.84
N ALA A 112 -13.18 -7.66 -5.77
CA ALA A 112 -12.47 -8.78 -6.38
C ALA A 112 -13.38 -9.50 -7.37
N ASN A 113 -12.93 -9.64 -8.60
CA ASN A 113 -13.66 -10.27 -9.70
C ASN A 113 -12.87 -11.48 -10.20
N TYR A 114 -13.54 -12.63 -10.33
CA TYR A 114 -13.01 -13.85 -10.91
C TYR A 114 -14.08 -14.54 -11.74
N LEU A 115 -13.87 -14.60 -13.05
CA LEU A 115 -14.90 -15.05 -14.00
C LEU A 115 -16.21 -14.27 -13.78
N GLU A 116 -17.30 -14.97 -13.48
CA GLU A 116 -18.61 -14.37 -13.21
C GLU A 116 -18.87 -14.09 -11.71
N ASN A 117 -17.85 -14.31 -10.87
CA ASN A 117 -17.94 -14.10 -9.43
C ASN A 117 -17.38 -12.74 -9.05
N LYS A 118 -18.11 -12.01 -8.23
CA LYS A 118 -17.74 -10.71 -7.70
C LYS A 118 -17.86 -10.70 -6.19
N ILE A 119 -16.81 -10.26 -5.50
CA ILE A 119 -16.82 -9.99 -4.06
C ILE A 119 -16.57 -8.51 -3.84
N THR A 120 -17.39 -7.87 -3.01
CA THR A 120 -17.11 -6.54 -2.48
C THR A 120 -16.94 -6.62 -0.97
N SER A 121 -16.03 -5.82 -0.40
CA SER A 121 -15.72 -5.83 1.04
C SER A 121 -15.03 -4.54 1.48
N ASP A 122 -14.81 -4.40 2.80
CA ASP A 122 -13.99 -3.32 3.34
C ASP A 122 -12.49 -3.64 3.29
N TYR A 123 -12.13 -4.95 3.44
CA TYR A 123 -10.74 -5.42 3.52
C TYR A 123 -10.55 -6.74 2.77
N LEU A 124 -9.38 -6.86 2.15
CA LEU A 124 -8.85 -8.11 1.63
C LEU A 124 -7.37 -8.20 2.03
N ASP A 125 -7.04 -9.21 2.81
CA ASP A 125 -5.68 -9.62 3.16
C ASP A 125 -5.26 -10.75 2.19
N PHE A 126 -4.19 -10.53 1.42
CA PHE A 126 -3.75 -11.43 0.36
C PHE A 126 -2.26 -11.74 0.49
N SER A 127 -1.91 -13.02 0.57
CA SER A 127 -0.53 -13.48 0.54
C SER A 127 -0.30 -14.38 -0.67
N PHE A 128 0.41 -13.84 -1.67
CA PHE A 128 0.74 -14.57 -2.90
C PHE A 128 1.60 -15.82 -2.63
N LEU A 129 2.65 -15.68 -1.81
CA LEU A 129 3.54 -16.81 -1.49
C LEU A 129 2.85 -17.91 -0.69
N LYS A 130 1.87 -17.59 0.13
CA LYS A 130 1.11 -18.56 0.93
C LYS A 130 -0.13 -19.10 0.20
N ASN A 131 -0.45 -18.55 -0.97
CA ASN A 131 -1.67 -18.83 -1.72
C ASN A 131 -2.94 -18.73 -0.84
N TYR A 132 -3.04 -17.66 -0.08
CA TYR A 132 -4.10 -17.44 0.89
C TYR A 132 -4.68 -16.05 0.75
N ALA A 133 -6.01 -15.97 0.88
CA ALA A 133 -6.74 -14.72 0.95
C ALA A 133 -7.76 -14.74 2.10
N SER A 134 -7.92 -13.62 2.80
CA SER A 134 -8.95 -13.39 3.80
C SER A 134 -9.69 -12.10 3.49
N VAL A 135 -10.99 -12.23 3.22
CA VAL A 135 -11.89 -11.09 2.95
C VAL A 135 -12.67 -10.81 4.22
N SER A 136 -12.84 -9.53 4.58
CA SER A 136 -13.58 -9.14 5.78
C SER A 136 -14.24 -7.78 5.66
N GLY A 137 -15.29 -7.58 6.45
CA GLY A 137 -16.04 -6.33 6.55
C GLY A 137 -17.04 -6.14 5.39
N ASN A 138 -18.32 -6.08 5.71
CA ASN A 138 -19.42 -5.79 4.78
C ASN A 138 -19.40 -6.62 3.49
N ILE A 139 -19.07 -7.91 3.59
CA ILE A 139 -18.90 -8.77 2.42
C ILE A 139 -20.23 -8.97 1.70
N VAL A 140 -20.20 -8.72 0.39
CA VAL A 140 -21.24 -9.15 -0.54
C VAL A 140 -20.58 -9.93 -1.67
N TYR A 141 -20.88 -11.22 -1.73
CA TYR A 141 -20.58 -12.06 -2.89
C TYR A 141 -21.77 -12.08 -3.82
N ASN A 142 -21.50 -11.97 -5.11
CA ASN A 142 -22.51 -12.00 -6.17
C ASN A 142 -21.99 -12.79 -7.37
N ASN A 143 -22.82 -13.68 -7.88
CA ASN A 143 -22.68 -14.27 -9.20
C ASN A 143 -24.04 -14.28 -9.91
N LEU A 144 -24.15 -14.93 -11.10
CA LEU A 144 -25.39 -14.92 -11.90
C LEU A 144 -26.64 -15.34 -11.11
N ASP A 145 -26.51 -16.32 -10.21
CA ASP A 145 -27.63 -16.99 -9.58
C ASP A 145 -27.73 -16.71 -8.06
N THR A 146 -26.67 -16.17 -7.44
CA THR A 146 -26.57 -16.15 -5.98
C THR A 146 -26.02 -14.82 -5.47
N ILE A 147 -26.67 -14.28 -4.44
CA ILE A 147 -26.14 -13.19 -3.60
C ILE A 147 -25.96 -13.74 -2.18
N MET A 148 -24.73 -13.61 -1.65
CA MET A 148 -24.39 -14.04 -0.31
C MET A 148 -23.78 -12.89 0.50
N LYS A 149 -24.13 -12.80 1.79
CA LYS A 149 -23.53 -11.88 2.77
C LYS A 149 -22.84 -12.66 3.86
N ALA A 150 -21.64 -12.24 4.23
CA ALA A 150 -20.83 -12.85 5.27
C ALA A 150 -20.01 -11.78 6.00
N ASP A 151 -19.40 -12.13 7.13
CA ASP A 151 -18.48 -11.23 7.85
C ASP A 151 -17.02 -11.52 7.51
N ILE A 152 -16.68 -12.81 7.28
CA ILE A 152 -15.34 -13.25 6.92
C ILE A 152 -15.43 -14.38 5.88
N ILE A 153 -14.58 -14.32 4.86
CA ILE A 153 -14.35 -15.40 3.89
C ILE A 153 -12.83 -15.63 3.82
N ASN A 154 -12.41 -16.85 4.16
CA ASN A 154 -11.03 -17.30 3.97
C ASN A 154 -10.95 -18.22 2.75
N VAL A 155 -9.96 -18.02 1.91
CA VAL A 155 -9.76 -18.79 0.68
C VAL A 155 -8.35 -19.35 0.64
N ASP A 156 -8.23 -20.66 0.47
CA ASP A 156 -6.99 -21.31 0.05
C ASP A 156 -6.96 -21.36 -1.48
N LEU A 157 -6.07 -20.60 -2.10
CA LEU A 157 -5.96 -20.50 -3.56
C LEU A 157 -5.29 -21.73 -4.19
N THR A 158 -4.66 -22.59 -3.38
CA THR A 158 -4.07 -23.86 -3.85
C THR A 158 -5.14 -24.92 -4.02
N THR A 159 -5.98 -25.12 -2.96
CA THR A 159 -7.05 -26.13 -2.95
C THR A 159 -8.35 -25.60 -3.53
N LYS A 160 -8.48 -24.26 -3.68
CA LYS A 160 -9.70 -23.55 -4.03
C LYS A 160 -10.84 -23.71 -3.02
N GLU A 161 -10.51 -24.15 -1.80
CA GLU A 161 -11.45 -24.25 -0.70
C GLU A 161 -11.69 -22.88 -0.06
N SER A 162 -12.93 -22.64 0.32
CA SER A 162 -13.30 -21.42 1.04
C SER A 162 -14.06 -21.76 2.33
N GLN A 163 -13.77 -21.00 3.37
CA GLN A 163 -14.44 -21.06 4.66
C GLN A 163 -15.13 -19.73 4.93
N ILE A 164 -16.41 -19.78 5.28
CA ILE A 164 -17.26 -18.59 5.43
C ILE A 164 -17.74 -18.52 6.86
N PHE A 165 -17.61 -17.35 7.48
CA PHE A 165 -17.94 -17.15 8.88
C PHE A 165 -18.83 -15.92 9.09
N MET A 166 -19.65 -15.99 10.16
CA MET A 166 -20.30 -14.86 10.77
C MET A 166 -19.64 -14.56 12.11
N ASN A 167 -19.36 -13.31 12.43
CA ASN A 167 -18.76 -12.89 13.71
C ASN A 167 -19.71 -13.17 14.89
N ASP A 168 -21.01 -13.09 14.65
CA ASP A 168 -22.05 -13.40 15.61
C ASP A 168 -22.62 -14.79 15.30
N SER A 169 -22.42 -15.75 16.21
CA SER A 169 -22.90 -17.12 16.06
C SER A 169 -24.45 -17.26 16.00
N THR A 170 -25.18 -16.20 16.36
CA THR A 170 -26.64 -16.14 16.23
C THR A 170 -27.08 -15.69 14.82
N LYS A 171 -26.20 -15.06 14.04
CA LYS A 171 -26.49 -14.68 12.67
C LYS A 171 -26.23 -15.84 11.72
N LYS A 172 -27.03 -15.90 10.67
CA LYS A 172 -26.89 -16.89 9.60
C LYS A 172 -26.30 -16.21 8.36
N ILE A 173 -25.53 -16.98 7.60
CA ILE A 173 -25.12 -16.61 6.24
C ILE A 173 -26.40 -16.48 5.42
N LEU A 174 -26.60 -15.29 4.83
CA LEU A 174 -27.77 -15.05 3.97
C LEU A 174 -27.38 -15.40 2.54
N ILE A 175 -28.11 -16.36 1.96
CA ILE A 175 -27.94 -16.75 0.56
C ILE A 175 -29.31 -16.56 -0.11
N ASN A 176 -29.36 -15.68 -1.10
CA ASN A 176 -30.53 -15.44 -1.93
C ASN A 176 -30.22 -15.95 -3.34
N ASN A 177 -31.07 -16.78 -3.85
CA ASN A 177 -31.05 -17.21 -5.26
C ASN A 177 -31.91 -16.24 -6.08
N ASN A 178 -31.38 -15.77 -7.18
CA ASN A 178 -32.09 -14.91 -8.15
C ASN A 178 -33.04 -15.73 -9.03
#